data_52719f847624c71f9381adb2e9190abc
#
_entry.id   52719f847624c71f9381adb2e9190abc
#
_cell.length_a   1.000
_cell.length_b   1.000
_cell.length_c   1.000
_cell.angle_alpha   90.00
_cell.angle_beta   90.00
_cell.angle_gamma   90.00
#
_symmetry.space_group_name_H-M   'P 1'
#
loop_
_entity.id
_entity.type
_entity.pdbx_description
1 polymer ?
#
loop_
_entity_poly.entity_id
_entity_poly.type
_entity_poly.pdbx_seq_one_letter_code
_entity_poly.pdbx_strand_id
1 'polypeptide(L)'
;MNTKHAKPDFYKPDYGLEHSGLKTTKTVYWNYSTPALYEEAIKREEGDVVYGGPLCVSTGKHTGRSPNDRFFVKTPDVEGKLWFSKGNVGIEPKYWDILYKKAQEYAADKDLFARDAYVGSSEASRLKVRAITECAWTNLFVKNMFIEPKKEELKSFVPQFTLICLPRMKADPKTDGTNSETAILINFEKKMVLVIGTEYGGENKKALFTVMNYLLPQKGIMTMHCSANVGSKGDSAIFFGLSGTGKTTLSADVSRGLIGDDEHGWDDSGVFNFEGGCYAKVIKLNEEAEPQIYSTTRRFGTVLENVVFDPETGKLDLDDGTLTENTRACYPLHFISNAVEAERADHPKNIIFLTCDAFGVMPPISKLSPDQALYHFISGYTAKVAGTEKGVKEPQSTFSTCFGGPFMPLHPDVYAQLLKKKIKEHNVDCWLVNTGWIGGPYGVGNRISIKYTRTLLNAALDGKLAKVHFTTDPVFGFQIPTECEGVPSEILNPMNLWQDKAAYMKKYEELAKAFVENFKKYADGVSQEVLAAAPKVKETCGCCCGK
;
A
#
# COMPACT_ATOMS: atom_id res chain seq x y z
N MET A 1 46.79 -16.19 -4.98
CA MET A 1 46.33 -15.72 -3.67
C MET A 1 44.85 -16.07 -3.55
N ASN A 2 44.54 -17.17 -2.85
CA ASN A 2 43.15 -17.52 -2.57
C ASN A 2 42.64 -16.65 -1.42
N THR A 3 42.12 -15.50 -1.70
CA THR A 3 41.29 -14.81 -0.74
C THR A 3 39.94 -15.56 -0.70
N LYS A 4 39.85 -16.58 0.13
CA LYS A 4 38.56 -17.04 0.62
C LYS A 4 37.90 -15.82 1.25
N HIS A 5 36.94 -15.25 0.56
CA HIS A 5 36.06 -14.26 1.18
C HIS A 5 35.40 -14.98 2.35
N ALA A 6 35.96 -14.80 3.54
CA ALA A 6 35.31 -15.21 4.76
C ALA A 6 33.94 -14.52 4.75
N LYS A 7 32.87 -15.30 4.56
CA LYS A 7 31.51 -14.80 4.73
C LYS A 7 31.44 -14.31 6.17
N PRO A 8 31.31 -13.02 6.43
CA PRO A 8 31.52 -12.52 7.78
C PRO A 8 30.31 -12.87 8.64
N ASP A 9 30.52 -13.66 9.67
CA ASP A 9 29.65 -13.70 10.87
C ASP A 9 29.61 -12.33 11.59
N PHE A 10 30.04 -11.25 10.90
CA PHE A 10 30.24 -9.93 11.47
C PHE A 10 28.92 -9.23 11.91
N TYR A 11 27.78 -9.77 11.54
CA TYR A 11 26.49 -9.12 11.78
C TYR A 11 25.51 -9.98 12.58
N LYS A 12 26.01 -11.07 13.19
CA LYS A 12 25.19 -11.88 14.10
C LYS A 12 24.97 -11.09 15.39
N PRO A 13 23.72 -10.84 15.80
CA PRO A 13 23.41 -10.19 17.07
C PRO A 13 23.70 -11.12 18.26
N ASP A 14 23.91 -10.52 19.43
CA ASP A 14 24.02 -11.27 20.68
C ASP A 14 22.71 -11.99 21.03
N TYR A 15 21.57 -11.44 20.57
CA TYR A 15 20.23 -12.00 20.73
C TYR A 15 19.87 -12.85 19.51
N GLY A 16 20.04 -14.17 19.61
CA GLY A 16 19.87 -15.13 18.50
C GLY A 16 18.43 -15.49 18.16
N LEU A 17 18.23 -16.70 17.59
CA LEU A 17 16.88 -17.19 17.19
C LEU A 17 16.04 -17.68 18.37
N GLU A 18 16.61 -17.86 19.54
CA GLU A 18 16.01 -18.51 20.71
C GLU A 18 14.67 -17.85 21.10
N HIS A 19 14.59 -16.52 20.93
CA HIS A 19 13.39 -15.75 21.24
C HIS A 19 12.20 -16.12 20.34
N SER A 20 12.47 -16.57 19.11
CA SER A 20 11.45 -17.02 18.17
C SER A 20 11.06 -18.47 18.35
N GLY A 21 11.72 -19.20 19.27
CA GLY A 21 11.53 -20.64 19.46
C GLY A 21 11.97 -21.50 18.26
N LEU A 22 12.48 -20.88 17.18
CA LEU A 22 13.02 -21.62 16.04
C LEU A 22 14.43 -22.13 16.37
N LYS A 23 14.71 -23.35 15.92
CA LYS A 23 16.03 -23.98 15.98
C LYS A 23 16.30 -24.66 14.65
N THR A 24 17.53 -24.64 14.20
CA THR A 24 17.96 -25.41 13.05
C THR A 24 19.31 -26.08 13.32
N THR A 25 19.52 -27.27 12.76
CA THR A 25 20.80 -27.98 12.73
C THR A 25 21.67 -27.52 11.56
N LYS A 26 21.12 -26.71 10.66
CA LYS A 26 21.78 -26.12 9.49
C LYS A 26 22.32 -24.72 9.79
N THR A 27 22.67 -24.01 8.75
CA THR A 27 23.26 -22.67 8.84
C THR A 27 22.18 -21.59 9.02
N VAL A 28 22.47 -20.61 9.89
CA VAL A 28 21.72 -19.36 9.97
C VAL A 28 22.60 -18.24 9.40
N TYR A 29 22.13 -17.64 8.32
CA TYR A 29 22.78 -16.54 7.61
C TYR A 29 22.27 -15.20 8.15
N TRP A 30 23.13 -14.47 8.88
CA TRP A 30 22.75 -13.26 9.59
C TRP A 30 23.05 -11.99 8.79
N ASN A 31 22.02 -11.17 8.52
CA ASN A 31 22.15 -9.82 7.94
C ASN A 31 23.03 -9.76 6.67
N TYR A 32 22.91 -10.76 5.79
CA TYR A 32 23.72 -10.88 4.59
C TYR A 32 23.58 -9.66 3.67
N SER A 33 24.69 -9.27 3.04
CA SER A 33 24.73 -8.20 2.04
C SER A 33 24.00 -8.60 0.75
N THR A 34 23.63 -7.62 -0.07
CA THR A 34 22.99 -7.87 -1.37
C THR A 34 23.80 -8.86 -2.25
N PRO A 35 25.14 -8.71 -2.46
CA PRO A 35 25.90 -9.70 -3.23
C PRO A 35 25.84 -11.12 -2.64
N ALA A 36 25.95 -11.24 -1.32
CA ALA A 36 25.92 -12.55 -0.68
C ALA A 36 24.55 -13.23 -0.78
N LEU A 37 23.47 -12.46 -0.73
CA LEU A 37 22.09 -12.97 -0.96
C LEU A 37 21.88 -13.39 -2.41
N TYR A 38 22.46 -12.68 -3.40
CA TYR A 38 22.45 -13.10 -4.80
C TYR A 38 23.17 -14.44 -4.98
N GLU A 39 24.38 -14.59 -4.43
CA GLU A 39 25.13 -15.85 -4.49
C GLU A 39 24.33 -17.03 -3.92
N GLU A 40 23.69 -16.82 -2.76
CA GLU A 40 22.91 -17.88 -2.12
C GLU A 40 21.60 -18.16 -2.89
N ALA A 41 20.93 -17.16 -3.46
CA ALA A 41 19.73 -17.35 -4.26
C ALA A 41 20.03 -18.13 -5.55
N ILE A 42 21.09 -17.76 -6.28
CA ILE A 42 21.51 -18.46 -7.50
C ILE A 42 21.91 -19.91 -7.18
N LYS A 43 22.73 -20.12 -6.14
CA LYS A 43 23.19 -21.45 -5.72
C LYS A 43 22.04 -22.37 -5.33
N ARG A 44 20.90 -21.82 -4.86
CA ARG A 44 19.69 -22.54 -4.45
C ARG A 44 18.64 -22.62 -5.55
N GLU A 45 18.97 -22.13 -6.75
CA GLU A 45 18.03 -22.08 -7.88
C GLU A 45 16.74 -21.33 -7.54
N GLU A 46 16.84 -20.25 -6.75
CA GLU A 46 15.70 -19.44 -6.33
C GLU A 46 15.35 -18.34 -7.35
N GLY A 47 16.21 -18.09 -8.33
CA GLY A 47 16.01 -17.08 -9.37
C GLY A 47 17.23 -16.88 -10.26
N ASP A 48 17.08 -16.07 -11.28
CA ASP A 48 18.08 -15.79 -12.31
C ASP A 48 18.52 -14.33 -12.29
N VAL A 49 19.80 -14.08 -12.57
CA VAL A 49 20.30 -12.73 -12.81
C VAL A 49 20.03 -12.37 -14.27
N VAL A 50 19.21 -11.34 -14.47
CA VAL A 50 18.81 -10.89 -15.79
C VAL A 50 19.60 -9.67 -16.28
N TYR A 51 19.36 -9.24 -17.51
CA TYR A 51 20.08 -8.11 -18.11
C TYR A 51 20.04 -6.85 -17.21
N GLY A 52 21.20 -6.28 -16.96
CA GLY A 52 21.37 -5.11 -16.08
C GLY A 52 21.58 -5.46 -14.60
N GLY A 53 21.40 -6.73 -14.21
CA GLY A 53 21.78 -7.25 -12.90
C GLY A 53 20.68 -7.47 -11.86
N PRO A 54 19.38 -7.23 -12.12
CA PRO A 54 18.34 -7.63 -11.18
C PRO A 54 18.29 -9.14 -10.96
N LEU A 55 17.78 -9.55 -9.80
CA LEU A 55 17.41 -10.93 -9.52
C LEU A 55 15.95 -11.13 -9.90
N CYS A 56 15.67 -11.95 -10.91
CA CYS A 56 14.32 -12.31 -11.34
C CYS A 56 13.91 -13.62 -10.72
N VAL A 57 12.75 -13.65 -10.05
CA VAL A 57 12.23 -14.81 -9.33
C VAL A 57 10.81 -15.13 -9.75
N SER A 58 10.44 -16.40 -9.67
CA SER A 58 9.06 -16.85 -9.80
C SER A 58 8.46 -17.07 -8.41
N THR A 59 7.24 -16.57 -8.19
CA THR A 59 6.48 -16.77 -6.95
C THR A 59 5.47 -17.92 -7.06
N GLY A 60 5.64 -18.78 -8.08
CA GLY A 60 4.81 -19.97 -8.31
C GLY A 60 3.33 -19.64 -8.55
N LYS A 61 2.44 -20.39 -7.93
CA LYS A 61 0.98 -20.21 -8.11
C LYS A 61 0.43 -18.90 -7.52
N HIS A 62 1.13 -18.30 -6.57
CA HIS A 62 0.73 -17.06 -5.89
C HIS A 62 1.49 -15.87 -6.46
N THR A 63 0.93 -15.26 -7.49
CA THR A 63 1.50 -14.06 -8.12
C THR A 63 0.95 -12.76 -7.52
N GLY A 64 0.23 -12.85 -6.41
CA GLY A 64 -0.40 -11.76 -5.68
C GLY A 64 -0.78 -12.20 -4.27
N ARG A 65 -1.32 -11.28 -3.48
CA ARG A 65 -1.75 -11.55 -2.11
C ARG A 65 -2.90 -12.55 -2.05
N SER A 66 -2.94 -13.30 -0.93
CA SER A 66 -4.00 -14.26 -0.59
C SER A 66 -4.88 -13.70 0.54
N PRO A 67 -5.80 -12.76 0.28
CA PRO A 67 -6.55 -12.06 1.32
C PRO A 67 -7.46 -12.98 2.13
N ASN A 68 -7.89 -14.10 1.57
CA ASN A 68 -8.73 -15.11 2.25
C ASN A 68 -7.92 -16.03 3.18
N ASP A 69 -6.59 -16.00 3.10
CA ASP A 69 -5.69 -16.87 3.86
C ASP A 69 -4.92 -16.09 4.94
N ARG A 70 -5.35 -14.83 5.21
CA ARG A 70 -4.80 -14.00 6.28
C ARG A 70 -5.70 -14.07 7.52
N PHE A 71 -5.09 -14.35 8.67
CA PHE A 71 -5.78 -14.56 9.93
C PHE A 71 -5.15 -13.79 11.07
N PHE A 72 -5.99 -13.29 11.98
CA PHE A 72 -5.58 -12.76 13.28
C PHE A 72 -5.87 -13.79 14.36
N VAL A 73 -4.87 -14.13 15.17
CA VAL A 73 -5.05 -15.06 16.29
C VAL A 73 -5.89 -14.37 17.37
N LYS A 74 -6.98 -15.03 17.77
CA LYS A 74 -7.93 -14.51 18.78
C LYS A 74 -7.37 -14.70 20.19
N THR A 75 -6.42 -13.89 20.58
CA THR A 75 -5.85 -13.88 21.93
C THR A 75 -6.58 -12.86 22.82
N PRO A 76 -6.56 -12.99 24.15
CA PRO A 76 -7.26 -12.07 25.05
C PRO A 76 -6.85 -10.60 24.92
N ASP A 77 -5.60 -10.32 24.55
CA ASP A 77 -5.05 -8.96 24.41
C ASP A 77 -5.60 -8.19 23.20
N VAL A 78 -6.20 -8.89 22.23
CA VAL A 78 -6.82 -8.29 21.04
C VAL A 78 -8.33 -8.23 21.11
N GLU A 79 -8.95 -8.86 22.11
CA GLU A 79 -10.39 -8.86 22.31
C GLU A 79 -10.91 -7.43 22.52
N GLY A 80 -11.99 -7.08 21.80
CA GLY A 80 -12.57 -5.72 21.83
C GLY A 80 -11.73 -4.63 21.13
N LYS A 81 -10.53 -4.96 20.61
CA LYS A 81 -9.67 -4.04 19.87
C LYS A 81 -9.67 -4.30 18.37
N LEU A 82 -9.49 -5.57 17.97
CA LEU A 82 -9.56 -5.95 16.57
C LEU A 82 -10.98 -5.85 16.04
N TRP A 83 -11.12 -5.21 14.90
CA TRP A 83 -12.38 -5.16 14.16
C TRP A 83 -12.51 -6.38 13.26
N PHE A 84 -13.02 -7.48 13.79
CA PHE A 84 -13.30 -8.67 13.01
C PHE A 84 -14.39 -8.39 11.98
N SER A 85 -14.12 -8.73 10.75
CA SER A 85 -14.96 -8.49 9.59
C SER A 85 -14.64 -9.50 8.49
N LYS A 86 -15.35 -9.42 7.36
CA LYS A 86 -15.03 -10.24 6.18
C LYS A 86 -13.57 -10.08 5.70
N GLY A 87 -12.95 -8.92 5.94
CA GLY A 87 -11.55 -8.64 5.57
C GLY A 87 -10.54 -8.90 6.70
N ASN A 88 -11.00 -9.06 7.95
CA ASN A 88 -10.18 -9.29 9.13
C ASN A 88 -10.67 -10.56 9.83
N VAL A 89 -10.20 -11.72 9.35
CA VAL A 89 -10.66 -13.02 9.80
C VAL A 89 -9.89 -13.46 11.04
N GLY A 90 -10.61 -13.89 12.07
CA GLY A 90 -10.01 -14.46 13.28
C GLY A 90 -9.74 -15.94 13.14
N ILE A 91 -8.68 -16.44 13.80
CA ILE A 91 -8.38 -17.87 13.96
C ILE A 91 -8.17 -18.19 15.43
N GLU A 92 -8.65 -19.37 15.86
CA GLU A 92 -8.52 -19.78 17.25
C GLU A 92 -7.05 -20.05 17.64
N PRO A 93 -6.61 -19.72 18.88
CA PRO A 93 -5.23 -19.89 19.34
C PRO A 93 -4.67 -21.29 19.15
N LYS A 94 -5.47 -22.33 19.31
CA LYS A 94 -5.06 -23.72 19.09
C LYS A 94 -4.49 -24.01 17.69
N TYR A 95 -5.00 -23.32 16.66
CA TYR A 95 -4.50 -23.49 15.30
C TYR A 95 -3.17 -22.76 15.09
N TRP A 96 -2.96 -21.64 15.78
CA TRP A 96 -1.64 -21.02 15.86
C TRP A 96 -0.64 -22.01 16.47
N ASP A 97 -0.95 -22.62 17.59
CA ASP A 97 -0.05 -23.55 18.28
C ASP A 97 0.32 -24.76 17.39
N ILE A 98 -0.65 -25.31 16.68
CA ILE A 98 -0.45 -26.40 15.71
C ILE A 98 0.51 -25.96 14.59
N LEU A 99 0.18 -24.85 13.91
CA LEU A 99 0.96 -24.37 12.76
C LEU A 99 2.35 -23.88 13.17
N TYR A 100 2.47 -23.24 14.31
CA TYR A 100 3.74 -22.78 14.82
C TYR A 100 4.65 -23.96 15.21
N LYS A 101 4.11 -25.01 15.82
CA LYS A 101 4.86 -26.26 16.09
C LYS A 101 5.32 -26.91 14.79
N LYS A 102 4.46 -27.02 13.79
CA LYS A 102 4.84 -27.50 12.45
C LYS A 102 5.95 -26.65 11.83
N ALA A 103 5.90 -25.32 12.00
CA ALA A 103 6.94 -24.42 11.51
C ALA A 103 8.28 -24.63 12.22
N GLN A 104 8.27 -24.90 13.53
CA GLN A 104 9.48 -25.24 14.28
C GLN A 104 10.08 -26.57 13.81
N GLU A 105 9.26 -27.59 13.62
CA GLU A 105 9.69 -28.90 13.10
C GLU A 105 10.22 -28.80 11.67
N TYR A 106 9.51 -28.04 10.80
CA TYR A 106 9.92 -27.80 9.42
C TYR A 106 11.27 -27.07 9.33
N ALA A 107 11.48 -26.05 10.16
CA ALA A 107 12.70 -25.24 10.15
C ALA A 107 13.92 -25.97 10.73
N ALA A 108 13.73 -27.08 11.46
CA ALA A 108 14.80 -27.75 12.21
C ALA A 108 15.95 -28.29 11.34
N ASP A 109 15.70 -28.59 10.08
CA ASP A 109 16.68 -29.09 9.11
C ASP A 109 16.93 -28.14 7.92
N LYS A 110 16.52 -26.89 8.00
CA LYS A 110 16.65 -25.87 6.94
C LYS A 110 17.75 -24.88 7.22
N ASP A 111 18.39 -24.41 6.16
CA ASP A 111 19.12 -23.15 6.18
C ASP A 111 18.12 -22.01 6.38
N LEU A 112 18.45 -21.04 7.21
CA LEU A 112 17.60 -19.89 7.49
C LEU A 112 18.38 -18.59 7.28
N PHE A 113 17.70 -17.59 6.75
CA PHE A 113 18.23 -16.23 6.59
C PHE A 113 17.55 -15.31 7.60
N ALA A 114 18.32 -14.78 8.55
CA ALA A 114 17.84 -13.89 9.58
C ALA A 114 18.28 -12.45 9.28
N ARG A 115 17.33 -11.52 9.30
CA ARG A 115 17.58 -10.10 9.07
C ARG A 115 16.91 -9.27 10.12
N ASP A 116 17.68 -8.37 10.71
CA ASP A 116 17.20 -7.32 11.58
C ASP A 116 16.91 -6.06 10.78
N ALA A 117 15.75 -5.44 11.03
CA ALA A 117 15.28 -4.27 10.31
C ALA A 117 14.39 -3.38 11.18
N TYR A 118 14.20 -2.14 10.74
CA TYR A 118 13.18 -1.26 11.28
C TYR A 118 12.01 -1.14 10.31
N VAL A 119 10.79 -1.11 10.83
CA VAL A 119 9.60 -0.65 10.13
C VAL A 119 9.28 0.75 10.64
N GLY A 120 9.53 1.74 9.80
CA GLY A 120 9.39 3.16 10.13
C GLY A 120 10.71 3.92 10.30
N SER A 121 10.82 5.08 9.65
CA SER A 121 11.99 5.97 9.71
C SER A 121 12.01 6.90 10.93
N SER A 122 10.87 7.06 11.64
CA SER A 122 10.80 7.81 12.90
C SER A 122 11.35 6.98 14.06
N GLU A 123 12.44 7.41 14.69
CA GLU A 123 13.04 6.70 15.82
C GLU A 123 12.09 6.50 17.01
N ALA A 124 11.19 7.45 17.24
CA ALA A 124 10.20 7.39 18.32
C ALA A 124 9.08 6.37 18.04
N SER A 125 8.81 6.09 16.75
CA SER A 125 7.63 5.34 16.30
C SER A 125 7.96 4.04 15.58
N ARG A 126 9.24 3.80 15.24
CA ARG A 126 9.69 2.61 14.49
C ARG A 126 9.54 1.32 15.30
N LEU A 127 9.27 0.24 14.60
CA LEU A 127 9.22 -1.12 15.15
C LEU A 127 10.51 -1.86 14.81
N LYS A 128 11.16 -2.47 15.81
CA LYS A 128 12.30 -3.39 15.62
C LYS A 128 11.78 -4.76 15.20
N VAL A 129 12.13 -5.21 14.01
CA VAL A 129 11.65 -6.47 13.44
C VAL A 129 12.81 -7.37 13.10
N ARG A 130 12.68 -8.67 13.38
CA ARG A 130 13.53 -9.72 12.84
C ARG A 130 12.73 -10.53 11.84
N ALA A 131 13.19 -10.55 10.60
CA ALA A 131 12.65 -11.45 9.58
C ALA A 131 13.53 -12.71 9.51
N ILE A 132 12.89 -13.86 9.59
CA ILE A 132 13.51 -15.19 9.45
C ILE A 132 12.87 -15.83 8.22
N THR A 133 13.66 -16.02 7.16
CA THR A 133 13.15 -16.51 5.88
C THR A 133 13.87 -17.80 5.47
N GLU A 134 13.15 -18.69 4.80
CA GLU A 134 13.71 -19.91 4.21
C GLU A 134 14.54 -19.60 2.96
N CYS A 135 14.10 -18.62 2.14
CA CYS A 135 14.74 -18.28 0.87
C CYS A 135 15.65 -17.05 1.01
N ALA A 136 16.78 -17.09 0.29
CA ALA A 136 17.71 -15.96 0.22
C ALA A 136 17.11 -14.75 -0.50
N TRP A 137 16.39 -14.99 -1.61
CA TRP A 137 15.73 -13.92 -2.35
C TRP A 137 14.65 -13.20 -1.52
N THR A 138 13.89 -13.94 -0.69
CA THR A 138 12.91 -13.33 0.23
C THR A 138 13.62 -12.46 1.27
N ASN A 139 14.81 -12.87 1.74
CA ASN A 139 15.61 -12.04 2.64
C ASN A 139 16.14 -10.77 1.95
N LEU A 140 16.48 -10.86 0.66
CA LEU A 140 16.83 -9.69 -0.17
C LEU A 140 15.62 -8.76 -0.36
N PHE A 141 14.44 -9.32 -0.59
CA PHE A 141 13.19 -8.55 -0.62
C PHE A 141 12.98 -7.78 0.68
N VAL A 142 13.10 -8.44 1.83
CA VAL A 142 13.00 -7.81 3.16
C VAL A 142 14.05 -6.71 3.34
N LYS A 143 15.30 -6.98 2.89
CA LYS A 143 16.38 -5.99 2.91
C LYS A 143 16.05 -4.73 2.14
N ASN A 144 15.46 -4.87 0.96
CA ASN A 144 15.06 -3.73 0.13
C ASN A 144 13.86 -2.98 0.70
N MET A 145 12.91 -3.71 1.31
CA MET A 145 11.63 -3.13 1.74
C MET A 145 11.68 -2.43 3.09
N PHE A 146 12.56 -2.85 4.00
CA PHE A 146 12.61 -2.29 5.35
C PHE A 146 13.92 -1.56 5.60
N ILE A 147 13.92 -0.70 6.61
CA ILE A 147 15.04 0.18 6.91
C ILE A 147 16.13 -0.62 7.63
N GLU A 148 17.33 -0.60 7.09
CA GLU A 148 18.46 -1.32 7.69
C GLU A 148 18.96 -0.60 8.95
N PRO A 149 19.17 -1.31 10.07
CA PRO A 149 19.88 -0.77 11.21
C PRO A 149 21.33 -0.41 10.84
N LYS A 150 21.90 0.58 11.51
CA LYS A 150 23.32 0.85 11.41
C LYS A 150 24.11 -0.38 11.91
N LYS A 151 25.31 -0.59 11.36
CA LYS A 151 26.13 -1.76 11.70
C LYS A 151 26.39 -1.90 13.20
N GLU A 152 26.56 -0.76 13.86
CA GLU A 152 26.82 -0.67 15.30
C GLU A 152 25.62 -1.11 16.13
N GLU A 153 24.39 -0.95 15.60
CA GLU A 153 23.15 -1.32 16.28
C GLU A 153 22.87 -2.83 16.19
N LEU A 154 23.40 -3.51 15.15
CA LEU A 154 23.08 -4.92 14.88
C LEU A 154 23.51 -5.85 16.01
N LYS A 155 24.67 -5.62 16.64
CA LYS A 155 25.18 -6.49 17.70
C LYS A 155 24.21 -6.58 18.89
N SER A 156 23.65 -5.44 19.31
CA SER A 156 22.72 -5.33 20.44
C SER A 156 21.25 -5.32 20.03
N PHE A 157 20.94 -5.71 18.79
CA PHE A 157 19.57 -5.64 18.27
C PHE A 157 18.67 -6.69 18.94
N VAL A 158 17.62 -6.21 19.60
CA VAL A 158 16.56 -7.04 20.20
C VAL A 158 15.26 -6.75 19.46
N PRO A 159 14.69 -7.71 18.71
CA PRO A 159 13.46 -7.50 17.98
C PRO A 159 12.26 -7.33 18.92
N GLN A 160 11.35 -6.45 18.54
CA GLN A 160 10.06 -6.25 19.19
C GLN A 160 8.96 -7.10 18.54
N PHE A 161 9.17 -7.49 17.28
CA PHE A 161 8.28 -8.33 16.51
C PHE A 161 9.10 -9.26 15.60
N THR A 162 8.58 -10.46 15.30
CA THR A 162 9.26 -11.43 14.43
C THR A 162 8.39 -11.81 13.26
N LEU A 163 8.94 -11.72 12.05
CA LEU A 163 8.36 -12.25 10.82
C LEU A 163 9.04 -13.58 10.47
N ILE A 164 8.28 -14.64 10.39
CA ILE A 164 8.74 -15.97 9.95
C ILE A 164 8.10 -16.26 8.61
N CYS A 165 8.92 -16.44 7.56
CA CYS A 165 8.48 -16.75 6.21
C CYS A 165 9.08 -18.08 5.74
N LEU A 166 8.22 -19.10 5.70
CA LEU A 166 8.54 -20.46 5.27
C LEU A 166 7.64 -20.83 4.09
N PRO A 167 7.89 -20.30 2.90
CA PRO A 167 6.95 -20.32 1.77
C PRO A 167 6.68 -21.74 1.25
N ARG A 168 7.63 -22.67 1.40
CA ARG A 168 7.50 -24.06 0.95
C ARG A 168 6.82 -24.96 1.97
N MET A 169 6.66 -24.50 3.23
CA MET A 169 5.81 -25.15 4.21
C MET A 169 4.33 -24.92 3.85
N LYS A 170 3.50 -25.95 3.96
CA LYS A 170 2.08 -25.89 3.64
C LYS A 170 1.21 -26.24 4.83
N ALA A 171 0.10 -25.53 4.98
CA ALA A 171 -0.96 -25.90 5.92
C ALA A 171 -1.82 -27.04 5.35
N ASP A 172 -2.47 -27.77 6.23
CA ASP A 172 -3.55 -28.70 5.89
C ASP A 172 -4.89 -28.10 6.34
N PRO A 173 -5.75 -27.66 5.40
CA PRO A 173 -7.06 -27.07 5.75
C PRO A 173 -7.96 -27.97 6.61
N LYS A 174 -7.74 -29.28 6.58
CA LYS A 174 -8.55 -30.24 7.36
C LYS A 174 -8.22 -30.23 8.85
N THR A 175 -6.98 -29.89 9.20
CA THR A 175 -6.47 -30.00 10.58
C THR A 175 -6.04 -28.65 11.17
N ASP A 176 -5.64 -27.69 10.34
CA ASP A 176 -4.93 -26.49 10.75
C ASP A 176 -5.84 -25.25 10.85
N GLY A 177 -7.14 -25.40 10.52
CA GLY A 177 -8.12 -24.30 10.60
C GLY A 177 -7.94 -23.21 9.54
N THR A 178 -7.19 -23.49 8.48
CA THR A 178 -6.93 -22.60 7.36
C THR A 178 -7.90 -22.82 6.21
N ASN A 179 -8.00 -21.85 5.27
CA ASN A 179 -8.86 -21.99 4.10
C ASN A 179 -8.17 -22.74 2.95
N SER A 180 -6.85 -22.73 2.92
CA SER A 180 -6.03 -23.37 1.89
C SER A 180 -4.69 -23.84 2.48
N GLU A 181 -3.78 -24.32 1.63
CA GLU A 181 -2.39 -24.65 2.00
C GLU A 181 -1.55 -23.40 2.38
N THR A 182 -2.09 -22.22 2.15
CA THR A 182 -1.45 -20.93 2.44
C THR A 182 -2.03 -20.35 3.73
N ALA A 183 -1.19 -19.76 4.57
CA ALA A 183 -1.64 -18.99 5.72
C ALA A 183 -0.68 -17.85 6.06
N ILE A 184 -1.27 -16.70 6.32
CA ILE A 184 -0.60 -15.53 6.87
C ILE A 184 -1.23 -15.27 8.24
N LEU A 185 -0.52 -15.63 9.29
CA LEU A 185 -1.01 -15.59 10.67
C LEU A 185 -0.35 -14.45 11.42
N ILE A 186 -1.14 -13.57 12.03
CA ILE A 186 -0.65 -12.47 12.86
C ILE A 186 -1.07 -12.76 14.30
N ASN A 187 -0.08 -12.93 15.18
CA ASN A 187 -0.26 -13.14 16.61
C ASN A 187 0.36 -11.98 17.39
N PHE A 188 -0.48 -11.11 17.91
CA PHE A 188 -0.02 -9.91 18.63
C PHE A 188 0.51 -10.24 20.02
N GLU A 189 -0.07 -11.22 20.72
CA GLU A 189 0.42 -11.70 22.04
C GLU A 189 1.84 -12.25 21.94
N LYS A 190 2.09 -13.11 20.93
CA LYS A 190 3.41 -13.69 20.68
C LYS A 190 4.34 -12.71 19.94
N LYS A 191 3.82 -11.59 19.43
CA LYS A 191 4.55 -10.61 18.63
C LYS A 191 5.20 -11.25 17.40
N MET A 192 4.42 -12.07 16.69
CA MET A 192 4.89 -12.86 15.55
C MET A 192 3.93 -12.81 14.37
N VAL A 193 4.52 -12.83 13.18
CA VAL A 193 3.84 -13.14 11.93
C VAL A 193 4.42 -14.44 11.38
N LEU A 194 3.56 -15.36 10.95
CA LEU A 194 3.94 -16.58 10.25
C LEU A 194 3.33 -16.57 8.84
N VAL A 195 4.18 -16.61 7.81
CA VAL A 195 3.81 -16.66 6.39
C VAL A 195 4.24 -18.01 5.84
N ILE A 196 3.28 -18.82 5.36
CA ILE A 196 3.50 -20.15 4.81
C ILE A 196 2.68 -20.37 3.54
N GLY A 197 3.16 -21.26 2.65
CA GLY A 197 2.44 -21.70 1.45
C GLY A 197 2.38 -20.68 0.33
N THR A 198 3.10 -19.56 0.42
CA THR A 198 3.19 -18.54 -0.63
C THR A 198 4.60 -17.96 -0.70
N GLU A 199 5.11 -17.83 -1.92
CA GLU A 199 6.39 -17.16 -2.20
C GLU A 199 6.22 -15.68 -2.53
N TYR A 200 5.00 -15.14 -2.63
CA TYR A 200 4.78 -13.74 -2.98
C TYR A 200 5.31 -12.79 -1.89
N GLY A 201 6.36 -12.03 -2.21
CA GLY A 201 7.07 -11.15 -1.26
C GLY A 201 6.17 -10.09 -0.63
N GLY A 202 5.15 -9.63 -1.35
CA GLY A 202 4.18 -8.66 -0.87
C GLY A 202 3.40 -9.07 0.38
N GLU A 203 3.31 -10.36 0.73
CA GLU A 203 2.72 -10.80 2.00
C GLU A 203 3.58 -10.39 3.20
N ASN A 204 4.90 -10.49 3.10
CA ASN A 204 5.83 -10.09 4.16
C ASN A 204 5.72 -8.57 4.44
N LYS A 205 5.69 -7.77 3.38
CA LYS A 205 5.50 -6.32 3.43
C LYS A 205 4.17 -5.97 4.12
N LYS A 206 3.07 -6.49 3.59
CA LYS A 206 1.71 -6.12 4.02
C LYS A 206 1.34 -6.68 5.39
N ALA A 207 1.92 -7.80 5.82
CA ALA A 207 1.74 -8.30 7.17
C ALA A 207 2.35 -7.34 8.21
N LEU A 208 3.56 -6.83 7.99
CA LEU A 208 4.18 -5.86 8.89
C LEU A 208 3.49 -4.50 8.84
N PHE A 209 3.02 -4.05 7.67
CA PHE A 209 2.15 -2.88 7.58
C PHE A 209 0.88 -3.04 8.43
N THR A 210 0.25 -4.21 8.38
CA THR A 210 -0.92 -4.52 9.22
C THR A 210 -0.57 -4.49 10.71
N VAL A 211 0.62 -4.95 11.09
CA VAL A 211 1.12 -4.86 12.48
C VAL A 211 1.26 -3.39 12.90
N MET A 212 1.84 -2.54 12.06
CA MET A 212 1.96 -1.10 12.34
C MET A 212 0.59 -0.45 12.48
N ASN A 213 -0.37 -0.81 11.61
CA ASN A 213 -1.75 -0.31 11.65
C ASN A 213 -2.54 -0.75 12.90
N TYR A 214 -2.08 -1.78 13.59
CA TYR A 214 -2.62 -2.16 14.90
C TYR A 214 -1.92 -1.43 16.05
N LEU A 215 -0.59 -1.39 16.04
CA LEU A 215 0.20 -0.94 17.18
C LEU A 215 0.23 0.59 17.34
N LEU A 216 0.43 1.33 16.25
CA LEU A 216 0.66 2.77 16.30
C LEU A 216 -0.60 3.59 16.59
N PRO A 217 -1.79 3.28 16.02
CA PRO A 217 -3.00 4.03 16.34
C PRO A 217 -3.38 3.98 17.82
N GLN A 218 -3.10 2.87 18.52
CA GLN A 218 -3.29 2.73 19.95
C GLN A 218 -2.37 3.65 20.79
N LYS A 219 -1.32 4.20 20.16
CA LYS A 219 -0.41 5.21 20.72
C LYS A 219 -0.72 6.63 20.24
N GLY A 220 -1.84 6.81 19.53
CA GLY A 220 -2.23 8.11 18.96
C GLY A 220 -1.48 8.53 17.70
N ILE A 221 -0.74 7.61 17.07
CA ILE A 221 0.02 7.85 15.84
C ILE A 221 -0.82 7.41 14.65
N MET A 222 -1.06 8.33 13.69
CA MET A 222 -1.81 8.01 12.47
C MET A 222 -0.99 7.11 11.55
N THR A 223 -1.60 6.05 11.02
CA THR A 223 -1.02 5.16 10.02
C THR A 223 -1.83 5.20 8.74
N MET A 224 -1.15 5.14 7.59
CA MET A 224 -1.76 5.48 6.30
C MET A 224 -1.24 4.60 5.17
N HIS A 225 -2.16 4.07 4.38
CA HIS A 225 -1.85 3.51 3.07
C HIS A 225 -1.87 4.65 2.04
N CYS A 226 -0.78 5.36 1.95
CA CYS A 226 -0.61 6.54 1.11
C CYS A 226 0.84 6.67 0.63
N SER A 227 1.06 7.39 -0.45
CA SER A 227 2.39 7.91 -0.78
C SER A 227 2.58 9.31 -0.18
N ALA A 228 3.83 9.76 -0.06
CA ALA A 228 4.16 11.08 0.46
C ALA A 228 5.35 11.70 -0.27
N ASN A 229 5.29 13.02 -0.45
CA ASN A 229 6.39 13.81 -1.01
C ASN A 229 6.53 15.16 -0.30
N VAL A 230 7.63 15.85 -0.56
CA VAL A 230 7.91 17.17 -0.01
C VAL A 230 8.42 18.12 -1.09
N GLY A 231 7.88 19.32 -1.13
CA GLY A 231 8.33 20.38 -2.02
C GLY A 231 9.60 21.06 -1.53
N SER A 232 10.21 21.89 -2.38
CA SER A 232 11.44 22.62 -2.10
C SER A 232 11.33 23.61 -0.91
N LYS A 233 10.10 23.95 -0.51
CA LYS A 233 9.82 24.84 0.65
C LYS A 233 9.56 24.06 1.94
N GLY A 234 9.74 22.74 1.95
CA GLY A 234 9.42 21.89 3.08
C GLY A 234 7.91 21.54 3.21
N ASP A 235 7.11 21.93 2.24
CA ASP A 235 5.68 21.65 2.16
C ASP A 235 5.44 20.20 1.78
N SER A 236 5.18 19.34 2.76
CA SER A 236 4.87 17.94 2.49
C SER A 236 3.41 17.73 2.11
N ALA A 237 3.16 16.69 1.31
CA ALA A 237 1.84 16.25 0.90
C ALA A 237 1.72 14.73 0.97
N ILE A 238 0.53 14.25 1.31
CA ILE A 238 0.20 12.82 1.34
C ILE A 238 -0.90 12.52 0.33
N PHE A 239 -0.81 11.33 -0.30
CA PHE A 239 -1.68 10.93 -1.39
C PHE A 239 -2.33 9.59 -1.06
N PHE A 240 -3.61 9.61 -0.72
CA PHE A 240 -4.42 8.42 -0.62
C PHE A 240 -4.92 7.99 -2.00
N GLY A 241 -4.96 6.70 -2.25
CA GLY A 241 -5.51 6.19 -3.50
C GLY A 241 -5.33 4.68 -3.61
N LEU A 242 -6.25 4.04 -4.31
CA LEU A 242 -6.18 2.61 -4.61
C LEU A 242 -5.29 2.34 -5.83
N SER A 243 -5.03 1.07 -6.12
CA SER A 243 -4.28 0.68 -7.32
C SER A 243 -4.95 1.27 -8.59
N GLY A 244 -4.15 1.81 -9.50
CA GLY A 244 -4.64 2.39 -10.76
C GLY A 244 -5.16 3.84 -10.68
N THR A 245 -5.19 4.46 -9.50
CA THR A 245 -5.58 5.88 -9.35
C THR A 245 -4.45 6.87 -9.66
N GLY A 246 -3.23 6.38 -9.88
CA GLY A 246 -2.06 7.22 -10.17
C GLY A 246 -1.26 7.64 -8.93
N LYS A 247 -1.44 6.97 -7.78
CA LYS A 247 -0.74 7.31 -6.52
C LYS A 247 0.78 7.44 -6.71
N THR A 248 1.44 6.40 -7.19
CA THR A 248 2.90 6.38 -7.41
C THR A 248 3.32 7.42 -8.46
N THR A 249 2.62 7.46 -9.61
CA THR A 249 2.95 8.37 -10.73
C THR A 249 2.83 9.85 -10.36
N LEU A 250 1.85 10.22 -9.52
CA LEU A 250 1.61 11.61 -9.13
C LEU A 250 2.47 12.05 -7.94
N SER A 251 2.79 11.14 -7.02
CA SER A 251 3.64 11.46 -5.88
C SER A 251 5.13 11.48 -6.22
N ALA A 252 5.56 10.74 -7.27
CA ALA A 252 6.95 10.66 -7.72
C ALA A 252 7.33 11.78 -8.72
N ASP A 253 6.65 12.95 -8.67
CA ASP A 253 7.02 14.10 -9.49
C ASP A 253 8.46 14.53 -9.16
N VAL A 254 9.30 14.64 -10.20
CA VAL A 254 10.74 14.98 -10.05
C VAL A 254 11.00 16.34 -9.43
N SER A 255 10.02 17.24 -9.43
CA SER A 255 10.11 18.55 -8.78
C SER A 255 9.95 18.52 -7.26
N ARG A 256 9.55 17.36 -6.70
CA ARG A 256 9.33 17.17 -5.27
C ARG A 256 10.12 15.97 -4.77
N GLY A 257 10.60 16.00 -3.55
CA GLY A 257 11.31 14.89 -2.92
C GLY A 257 10.35 13.76 -2.54
N LEU A 258 10.59 12.52 -3.00
CA LEU A 258 9.81 11.35 -2.61
C LEU A 258 10.17 10.92 -1.19
N ILE A 259 9.21 10.90 -0.27
CA ILE A 259 9.37 10.35 1.08
C ILE A 259 9.15 8.83 1.05
N GLY A 260 8.09 8.40 0.35
CA GLY A 260 7.77 7.00 0.11
C GLY A 260 6.54 6.87 -0.79
N ASP A 261 6.35 5.68 -1.38
CA ASP A 261 5.33 5.49 -2.41
C ASP A 261 4.05 4.78 -1.94
N ASP A 262 4.02 4.20 -0.70
CA ASP A 262 2.90 3.32 -0.33
C ASP A 262 2.46 3.33 1.16
N GLU A 263 3.38 3.36 2.14
CA GLU A 263 3.05 3.13 3.57
C GLU A 263 3.71 4.16 4.48
N HIS A 264 2.91 4.93 5.22
CA HIS A 264 3.41 6.01 6.06
C HIS A 264 2.77 6.05 7.44
N GLY A 265 3.50 6.63 8.38
CA GLY A 265 2.98 7.11 9.66
C GLY A 265 3.01 8.63 9.75
N TRP A 266 2.20 9.18 10.66
CA TRP A 266 2.19 10.60 10.97
C TRP A 266 2.14 10.77 12.49
N ASP A 267 3.28 11.01 13.09
CA ASP A 267 3.45 11.26 14.52
C ASP A 267 3.49 12.77 14.83
N ASP A 268 3.93 13.14 16.03
CA ASP A 268 4.00 14.54 16.44
C ASP A 268 5.19 15.29 15.85
N SER A 269 6.08 14.60 15.14
CA SER A 269 7.23 15.19 14.45
C SER A 269 7.05 15.32 12.93
N GLY A 270 5.91 14.83 12.38
CA GLY A 270 5.61 14.90 10.95
C GLY A 270 5.28 13.55 10.33
N VAL A 271 5.30 13.51 9.00
CA VAL A 271 5.08 12.29 8.20
C VAL A 271 6.37 11.52 8.03
N PHE A 272 6.33 10.19 8.13
CA PHE A 272 7.48 9.32 7.98
C PHE A 272 7.13 8.04 7.24
N ASN A 273 8.07 7.54 6.45
CA ASN A 273 7.93 6.30 5.70
C ASN A 273 8.07 5.08 6.62
N PHE A 274 7.29 4.03 6.38
CA PHE A 274 7.48 2.73 7.05
C PHE A 274 8.54 1.88 6.37
N GLU A 275 8.86 2.19 5.13
CA GLU A 275 9.64 1.36 4.23
C GLU A 275 10.99 2.02 3.87
N GLY A 276 12.01 1.20 3.64
CA GLY A 276 13.32 1.62 3.10
C GLY A 276 13.40 1.45 1.57
N GLY A 277 12.31 1.08 0.91
CA GLY A 277 12.28 0.83 -0.53
C GLY A 277 10.89 0.92 -1.13
N CYS A 278 10.80 0.57 -2.41
CA CYS A 278 9.57 0.59 -3.19
C CYS A 278 9.24 -0.80 -3.75
N TYR A 279 7.95 -1.05 -3.94
CA TYR A 279 7.44 -2.30 -4.53
C TYR A 279 6.46 -1.99 -5.66
N ALA A 280 7.01 -1.64 -6.82
CA ALA A 280 6.28 -1.13 -7.96
C ALA A 280 5.70 -2.26 -8.83
N LYS A 281 4.53 -2.02 -9.44
CA LYS A 281 3.99 -2.83 -10.51
C LYS A 281 4.71 -2.45 -11.82
N VAL A 282 5.21 -3.45 -12.57
CA VAL A 282 6.05 -3.19 -13.75
C VAL A 282 5.51 -3.77 -15.05
N ILE A 283 4.31 -4.39 -15.03
CA ILE A 283 3.66 -4.78 -16.30
C ILE A 283 3.31 -3.52 -17.10
N LYS A 284 3.64 -3.53 -18.39
CA LYS A 284 3.42 -2.41 -19.33
C LYS A 284 4.04 -1.10 -18.85
N LEU A 285 5.15 -1.19 -18.12
CA LEU A 285 5.87 -0.02 -17.62
C LEU A 285 6.49 0.75 -18.78
N ASN A 286 6.10 2.01 -18.92
CA ASN A 286 6.56 2.87 -19.99
C ASN A 286 7.78 3.70 -19.54
N GLU A 287 8.89 3.60 -20.29
CA GLU A 287 10.15 4.29 -19.98
C GLU A 287 10.01 5.82 -20.00
N GLU A 288 9.23 6.36 -20.95
CA GLU A 288 9.04 7.81 -21.08
C GLU A 288 8.13 8.38 -19.96
N ALA A 289 7.13 7.60 -19.54
CA ALA A 289 6.19 8.02 -18.50
C ALA A 289 6.76 7.89 -17.09
N GLU A 290 7.55 6.83 -16.83
CA GLU A 290 8.08 6.50 -15.50
C GLU A 290 9.57 6.08 -15.57
N PRO A 291 10.46 6.97 -16.05
CA PRO A 291 11.85 6.64 -16.36
C PRO A 291 12.65 6.17 -15.13
N GLN A 292 12.36 6.69 -13.95
CA GLN A 292 13.05 6.29 -12.73
C GLN A 292 12.71 4.85 -12.34
N ILE A 293 11.41 4.50 -12.32
CA ILE A 293 10.97 3.13 -12.00
C ILE A 293 11.49 2.15 -13.06
N TYR A 294 11.42 2.55 -14.34
CA TYR A 294 11.95 1.73 -15.46
C TYR A 294 13.45 1.45 -15.29
N SER A 295 14.24 2.43 -14.89
CA SER A 295 15.68 2.25 -14.67
C SER A 295 15.99 1.22 -13.57
N THR A 296 15.13 1.12 -12.54
CA THR A 296 15.32 0.15 -11.45
C THR A 296 15.19 -1.29 -11.92
N THR A 297 14.39 -1.56 -12.98
CA THR A 297 14.22 -2.91 -13.55
C THR A 297 15.48 -3.44 -14.23
N ARG A 298 16.52 -2.63 -14.35
CA ARG A 298 17.82 -2.97 -14.98
C ARG A 298 18.99 -2.66 -14.04
N ARG A 299 18.76 -2.76 -12.73
CA ARG A 299 19.77 -2.38 -11.74
C ARG A 299 20.02 -3.51 -10.74
N PHE A 300 21.31 -3.85 -10.54
CA PHE A 300 21.72 -4.78 -9.51
C PHE A 300 21.18 -4.38 -8.13
N GLY A 301 20.65 -5.33 -7.38
CA GLY A 301 20.00 -5.12 -6.10
C GLY A 301 18.47 -5.13 -6.17
N THR A 302 17.88 -4.93 -7.36
CA THR A 302 16.44 -5.09 -7.57
C THR A 302 16.04 -6.57 -7.58
N VAL A 303 14.92 -6.89 -6.96
CA VAL A 303 14.22 -8.18 -7.11
C VAL A 303 13.02 -7.97 -8.04
N LEU A 304 12.96 -8.74 -9.12
CA LEU A 304 11.82 -8.78 -10.04
C LEU A 304 11.00 -10.03 -9.76
N GLU A 305 9.70 -9.89 -9.55
CA GLU A 305 8.79 -11.01 -9.37
C GLU A 305 7.94 -11.24 -10.60
N ASN A 306 8.02 -12.46 -11.14
CA ASN A 306 7.20 -12.97 -12.25
C ASN A 306 7.32 -12.16 -13.55
N VAL A 307 8.44 -11.49 -13.77
CA VAL A 307 8.73 -10.81 -15.04
C VAL A 307 9.25 -11.84 -16.03
N VAL A 308 8.71 -11.84 -17.24
CA VAL A 308 9.20 -12.70 -18.34
C VAL A 308 10.48 -12.12 -18.90
N PHE A 309 11.43 -12.97 -19.22
CA PHE A 309 12.69 -12.58 -19.85
C PHE A 309 13.16 -13.63 -20.88
N ASP A 310 13.94 -13.19 -21.84
CA ASP A 310 14.59 -14.07 -22.81
C ASP A 310 15.72 -14.85 -22.13
N PRO A 311 15.70 -16.21 -22.13
CA PRO A 311 16.66 -17.01 -21.39
C PRO A 311 18.09 -16.96 -21.92
N GLU A 312 18.29 -16.57 -23.19
CA GLU A 312 19.64 -16.50 -23.79
C GLU A 312 20.31 -15.15 -23.49
N THR A 313 19.53 -14.07 -23.52
CA THR A 313 20.05 -12.70 -23.37
C THR A 313 19.78 -12.08 -22.02
N GLY A 314 18.87 -12.66 -21.23
CA GLY A 314 18.37 -12.10 -19.98
C GLY A 314 17.50 -10.84 -20.16
N LYS A 315 17.15 -10.48 -21.41
CA LYS A 315 16.38 -9.27 -21.71
C LYS A 315 14.94 -9.41 -21.22
N LEU A 316 14.49 -8.42 -20.44
CA LEU A 316 13.15 -8.40 -19.87
C LEU A 316 12.09 -8.08 -20.93
N ASP A 317 10.95 -8.75 -20.84
CA ASP A 317 9.71 -8.38 -21.51
C ASP A 317 8.69 -7.88 -20.46
N LEU A 318 8.60 -6.57 -20.31
CA LEU A 318 7.68 -5.94 -19.36
C LEU A 318 6.23 -5.89 -19.88
N ASP A 319 5.99 -6.21 -21.14
CA ASP A 319 4.65 -6.25 -21.74
C ASP A 319 4.02 -7.64 -21.63
N ASP A 320 4.83 -8.67 -21.39
CA ASP A 320 4.36 -10.04 -21.27
C ASP A 320 3.67 -10.30 -19.92
N GLY A 321 2.36 -10.50 -19.98
CA GLY A 321 1.52 -10.87 -18.84
C GLY A 321 1.17 -12.36 -18.75
N THR A 322 1.88 -13.25 -19.46
CA THR A 322 1.55 -14.69 -19.50
C THR A 322 1.64 -15.37 -18.16
N LEU A 323 2.61 -15.00 -17.32
CA LEU A 323 2.69 -15.48 -15.94
C LEU A 323 1.69 -14.77 -15.03
N THR A 324 1.59 -13.44 -15.15
CA THR A 324 0.67 -12.60 -14.39
C THR A 324 0.69 -11.15 -14.89
N GLU A 325 -0.44 -10.45 -14.77
CA GLU A 325 -0.46 -8.98 -14.91
C GLU A 325 0.02 -8.25 -13.64
N ASN A 326 0.46 -8.97 -12.62
CA ASN A 326 0.95 -8.42 -11.35
C ASN A 326 2.46 -8.57 -11.19
N THR A 327 3.22 -8.37 -12.28
CA THR A 327 4.68 -8.33 -12.21
C THR A 327 5.15 -7.20 -11.32
N ARG A 328 6.20 -7.44 -10.51
CA ARG A 328 6.68 -6.48 -9.52
C ARG A 328 8.18 -6.28 -9.58
N ALA A 329 8.61 -5.07 -9.19
CA ALA A 329 10.00 -4.75 -8.88
C ALA A 329 10.10 -4.24 -7.43
N CYS A 330 10.94 -4.88 -6.64
CA CYS A 330 11.29 -4.47 -5.28
C CYS A 330 12.71 -3.91 -5.29
N TYR A 331 12.88 -2.67 -4.89
CA TYR A 331 14.17 -1.96 -4.93
C TYR A 331 14.31 -0.97 -3.78
N PRO A 332 15.56 -0.66 -3.33
CA PRO A 332 15.79 0.33 -2.29
C PRO A 332 15.36 1.73 -2.71
N LEU A 333 14.85 2.53 -1.78
CA LEU A 333 14.34 3.88 -2.05
C LEU A 333 15.38 4.81 -2.70
N HIS A 334 16.66 4.68 -2.32
CA HIS A 334 17.75 5.48 -2.89
C HIS A 334 18.05 5.21 -4.39
N PHE A 335 17.34 4.25 -5.02
CA PHE A 335 17.38 4.08 -6.47
C PHE A 335 16.59 5.18 -7.19
N ILE A 336 15.68 5.83 -6.50
CA ILE A 336 14.91 6.99 -6.99
C ILE A 336 15.72 8.25 -6.70
N SER A 337 16.07 9.00 -7.74
CA SER A 337 17.04 10.10 -7.65
C SER A 337 16.58 11.28 -6.79
N ASN A 338 15.27 11.50 -6.69
CA ASN A 338 14.65 12.55 -5.86
C ASN A 338 14.10 12.00 -4.53
N ALA A 339 14.53 10.82 -4.09
CA ALA A 339 14.15 10.30 -2.79
C ALA A 339 14.75 11.15 -1.66
N VAL A 340 13.97 11.36 -0.60
CA VAL A 340 14.41 12.06 0.61
C VAL A 340 15.19 11.11 1.48
N GLU A 341 16.48 11.38 1.71
CA GLU A 341 17.38 10.51 2.48
C GLU A 341 16.87 10.23 3.91
N ALA A 342 16.23 11.21 4.55
CA ALA A 342 15.68 11.06 5.88
C ALA A 342 14.38 10.23 5.92
N GLU A 343 13.77 9.94 4.75
CA GLU A 343 12.50 9.21 4.60
C GLU A 343 11.36 9.78 5.45
N ARG A 344 11.41 11.09 5.73
CA ARG A 344 10.45 11.83 6.57
C ARG A 344 10.42 13.31 6.22
N ALA A 345 9.35 14.00 6.60
CA ALA A 345 9.20 15.45 6.50
C ALA A 345 8.30 15.98 7.63
N ASP A 346 8.24 17.30 7.74
CA ASP A 346 7.32 18.00 8.64
C ASP A 346 5.85 17.65 8.32
N HIS A 347 4.93 18.15 9.15
CA HIS A 347 3.50 17.91 9.01
C HIS A 347 2.97 18.29 7.63
N PRO A 348 2.21 17.39 6.97
CA PRO A 348 1.62 17.65 5.67
C PRO A 348 0.80 18.93 5.63
N LYS A 349 0.96 19.69 4.55
CA LYS A 349 0.15 20.88 4.26
C LYS A 349 -1.05 20.52 3.38
N ASN A 350 -0.95 19.43 2.63
CA ASN A 350 -1.99 18.98 1.72
C ASN A 350 -2.23 17.48 1.87
N ILE A 351 -3.51 17.10 1.83
CA ILE A 351 -3.97 15.72 1.69
C ILE A 351 -4.68 15.61 0.34
N ILE A 352 -4.23 14.67 -0.47
CA ILE A 352 -4.79 14.40 -1.79
C ILE A 352 -5.49 13.03 -1.76
N PHE A 353 -6.80 13.01 -1.99
CA PHE A 353 -7.56 11.80 -2.18
C PHE A 353 -7.69 11.53 -3.68
N LEU A 354 -6.97 10.52 -4.18
CA LEU A 354 -7.01 10.14 -5.58
C LEU A 354 -8.16 9.16 -5.82
N THR A 355 -8.95 9.46 -6.83
CA THR A 355 -9.96 8.55 -7.36
C THR A 355 -9.77 8.38 -8.87
N CYS A 356 -10.32 7.30 -9.42
CA CYS A 356 -10.42 7.10 -10.86
C CYS A 356 -11.90 6.85 -11.15
N ASP A 357 -12.67 7.91 -11.40
CA ASP A 357 -14.07 7.80 -11.73
C ASP A 357 -14.24 7.32 -13.17
N ALA A 358 -14.91 6.19 -13.36
CA ALA A 358 -15.17 5.62 -14.67
C ALA A 358 -16.56 6.00 -15.23
N PHE A 359 -17.33 6.78 -14.47
CA PHE A 359 -18.68 7.22 -14.87
C PHE A 359 -18.68 8.61 -15.51
N GLY A 360 -17.58 9.35 -15.40
CA GLY A 360 -17.40 10.66 -16.00
C GLY A 360 -18.17 11.78 -15.32
N VAL A 361 -18.46 11.63 -14.04
CA VAL A 361 -19.31 12.56 -13.27
C VAL A 361 -18.58 13.32 -12.17
N MET A 362 -17.42 12.83 -11.73
CA MET A 362 -16.64 13.52 -10.71
C MET A 362 -15.74 14.62 -11.31
N PRO A 363 -15.66 15.80 -10.65
CA PRO A 363 -14.77 16.86 -11.11
C PRO A 363 -13.29 16.45 -11.06
N PRO A 364 -12.44 17.00 -11.95
CA PRO A 364 -11.01 16.71 -11.98
C PRO A 364 -10.29 17.05 -10.66
N ILE A 365 -10.73 18.11 -9.99
CA ILE A 365 -10.26 18.50 -8.67
C ILE A 365 -11.35 19.19 -7.87
N SER A 366 -11.39 18.94 -6.57
CA SER A 366 -12.30 19.61 -5.62
C SER A 366 -11.62 19.82 -4.29
N LYS A 367 -11.90 20.95 -3.63
CA LYS A 367 -11.52 21.16 -2.23
C LYS A 367 -12.60 20.56 -1.33
N LEU A 368 -12.17 19.84 -0.30
CA LEU A 368 -13.03 19.18 0.68
C LEU A 368 -13.02 19.92 2.00
N SER A 369 -14.16 19.98 2.69
CA SER A 369 -14.17 20.31 4.12
C SER A 369 -13.51 19.16 4.92
N PRO A 370 -13.07 19.41 6.17
CA PRO A 370 -12.52 18.33 7.01
C PRO A 370 -13.46 17.13 7.15
N ASP A 371 -14.76 17.34 7.31
CA ASP A 371 -15.73 16.25 7.48
C ASP A 371 -15.98 15.50 6.16
N GLN A 372 -15.99 16.21 5.01
CA GLN A 372 -15.98 15.57 3.68
C GLN A 372 -14.72 14.73 3.46
N ALA A 373 -13.56 15.24 3.87
CA ALA A 373 -12.30 14.51 3.76
C ALA A 373 -12.37 13.19 4.54
N LEU A 374 -12.93 13.19 5.76
CA LEU A 374 -13.12 11.98 6.56
C LEU A 374 -14.13 11.02 5.93
N TYR A 375 -15.25 11.54 5.40
CA TYR A 375 -16.24 10.73 4.70
C TYR A 375 -15.62 10.01 3.50
N HIS A 376 -14.81 10.72 2.70
CA HIS A 376 -14.09 10.15 1.56
C HIS A 376 -12.97 9.21 1.98
N PHE A 377 -12.25 9.51 3.06
CA PHE A 377 -11.23 8.64 3.64
C PHE A 377 -11.81 7.29 4.07
N ILE A 378 -12.91 7.30 4.84
CA ILE A 378 -13.59 6.08 5.27
C ILE A 378 -14.14 5.30 4.08
N SER A 379 -14.70 5.99 3.09
CA SER A 379 -15.26 5.36 1.88
C SER A 379 -14.20 4.70 1.02
N GLY A 380 -13.08 5.37 0.76
CA GLY A 380 -11.99 4.88 -0.09
C GLY A 380 -12.44 4.52 -1.50
N TYR A 381 -13.08 5.47 -2.19
CA TYR A 381 -13.71 5.23 -3.50
C TYR A 381 -12.72 5.22 -4.66
N THR A 382 -12.94 4.29 -5.58
CA THR A 382 -12.47 4.32 -6.97
C THR A 382 -13.44 3.53 -7.86
N ALA A 383 -13.24 3.56 -9.18
CA ALA A 383 -13.92 2.64 -10.08
C ALA A 383 -12.94 1.61 -10.66
N LYS A 384 -13.39 0.37 -10.81
CA LYS A 384 -12.74 -0.66 -11.60
C LYS A 384 -13.28 -0.60 -13.02
N VAL A 385 -12.39 -0.66 -14.01
CA VAL A 385 -12.76 -0.65 -15.43
C VAL A 385 -12.41 -1.98 -16.08
N ALA A 386 -13.07 -2.30 -17.20
CA ALA A 386 -12.81 -3.51 -17.97
C ALA A 386 -11.32 -3.61 -18.34
N GLY A 387 -10.74 -4.81 -18.21
CA GLY A 387 -9.33 -5.07 -18.51
C GLY A 387 -8.33 -4.68 -17.42
N THR A 388 -8.76 -4.07 -16.31
CA THR A 388 -7.85 -3.75 -15.19
C THR A 388 -7.80 -4.85 -14.13
N GLU A 389 -8.83 -5.69 -14.05
CA GLU A 389 -8.89 -6.88 -13.19
C GLU A 389 -9.64 -8.01 -13.90
N LYS A 390 -9.24 -9.25 -13.62
CA LYS A 390 -9.86 -10.45 -14.20
C LYS A 390 -11.35 -10.51 -13.84
N GLY A 391 -12.22 -10.57 -14.86
CA GLY A 391 -13.67 -10.70 -14.70
C GLY A 391 -14.47 -9.40 -14.67
N VAL A 392 -13.85 -8.23 -14.71
CA VAL A 392 -14.53 -6.94 -14.82
C VAL A 392 -14.86 -6.66 -16.28
N LYS A 393 -16.16 -6.68 -16.63
CA LYS A 393 -16.65 -6.41 -18.00
C LYS A 393 -17.16 -4.99 -18.18
N GLU A 394 -17.67 -4.38 -17.11
CA GLU A 394 -18.21 -3.01 -17.09
C GLU A 394 -17.65 -2.24 -15.89
N PRO A 395 -17.59 -0.90 -15.96
CA PRO A 395 -17.16 -0.08 -14.84
C PRO A 395 -18.00 -0.31 -13.60
N GLN A 396 -17.35 -0.52 -12.46
CA GLN A 396 -17.99 -0.76 -11.17
C GLN A 396 -17.39 0.14 -10.08
N SER A 397 -18.26 0.75 -9.29
CA SER A 397 -17.82 1.45 -8.06
C SER A 397 -17.18 0.47 -7.09
N THR A 398 -16.03 0.83 -6.57
CA THR A 398 -15.28 0.04 -5.59
C THR A 398 -14.94 0.91 -4.40
N PHE A 399 -15.09 0.34 -3.21
CA PHE A 399 -14.82 1.01 -1.95
C PHE A 399 -13.86 0.17 -1.12
N SER A 400 -12.78 0.79 -0.64
CA SER A 400 -11.81 0.16 0.24
C SER A 400 -11.57 1.08 1.44
N THR A 401 -12.08 0.69 2.58
CA THR A 401 -12.06 1.45 3.83
C THR A 401 -10.69 2.06 4.11
N CYS A 402 -10.65 3.36 4.35
CA CYS A 402 -9.43 4.12 4.62
C CYS A 402 -8.35 3.94 3.52
N PHE A 403 -8.76 3.66 2.28
CA PHE A 403 -7.87 3.30 1.15
C PHE A 403 -6.96 2.09 1.38
N GLY A 404 -7.14 1.38 2.48
CA GLY A 404 -6.29 0.27 2.91
C GLY A 404 -7.06 -0.85 3.62
N GLY A 405 -8.36 -1.01 3.37
CA GLY A 405 -9.25 -1.90 4.12
C GLY A 405 -8.69 -3.29 4.47
N PRO A 406 -8.01 -3.99 3.53
CA PRO A 406 -7.38 -5.27 3.85
C PRO A 406 -6.27 -5.21 4.91
N PHE A 407 -5.74 -4.03 5.25
CA PHE A 407 -4.59 -3.85 6.15
C PHE A 407 -4.95 -3.10 7.43
N MET A 408 -6.22 -2.73 7.61
CA MET A 408 -6.70 -1.89 8.71
C MET A 408 -7.40 -2.79 9.75
N PRO A 409 -6.67 -3.28 10.79
CA PRO A 409 -7.24 -4.25 11.73
C PRO A 409 -8.13 -3.64 12.81
N LEU A 410 -8.05 -2.33 13.06
CA LEU A 410 -8.91 -1.62 14.00
C LEU A 410 -10.19 -1.12 13.30
N HIS A 411 -11.19 -0.70 14.09
CA HIS A 411 -12.39 -0.08 13.53
C HIS A 411 -12.02 1.19 12.73
N PRO A 412 -12.61 1.44 11.56
CA PRO A 412 -12.28 2.59 10.70
C PRO A 412 -12.35 3.95 11.38
N ASP A 413 -13.23 4.09 12.37
CA ASP A 413 -13.35 5.32 13.15
C ASP A 413 -12.07 5.69 13.90
N VAL A 414 -11.30 4.71 14.38
CA VAL A 414 -10.02 4.96 15.05
C VAL A 414 -9.07 5.74 14.14
N TYR A 415 -8.94 5.32 12.90
CA TYR A 415 -8.09 6.00 11.91
C TYR A 415 -8.69 7.35 11.50
N ALA A 416 -10.01 7.43 11.34
CA ALA A 416 -10.70 8.66 10.99
C ALA A 416 -10.53 9.74 12.06
N GLN A 417 -10.65 9.39 13.34
CA GLN A 417 -10.45 10.33 14.45
C GLN A 417 -9.02 10.85 14.52
N LEU A 418 -8.02 9.97 14.30
CA LEU A 418 -6.62 10.37 14.22
C LEU A 418 -6.39 11.34 13.05
N LEU A 419 -6.95 11.04 11.87
CA LEU A 419 -6.84 11.91 10.71
C LEU A 419 -7.54 13.25 10.95
N LYS A 420 -8.76 13.24 11.57
CA LYS A 420 -9.49 14.46 11.95
C LYS A 420 -8.66 15.36 12.84
N LYS A 421 -8.04 14.76 13.86
CA LYS A 421 -7.15 15.46 14.79
C LYS A 421 -6.01 16.14 14.04
N LYS A 422 -5.27 15.39 13.20
CA LYS A 422 -4.12 15.89 12.44
C LYS A 422 -4.51 16.97 11.43
N ILE A 423 -5.63 16.84 10.70
CA ILE A 423 -6.15 17.87 9.78
C ILE A 423 -6.40 19.18 10.54
N LYS A 424 -7.06 19.08 11.70
CA LYS A 424 -7.42 20.26 12.50
C LYS A 424 -6.19 20.94 13.14
N GLU A 425 -5.29 20.16 13.75
CA GLU A 425 -4.11 20.67 14.46
C GLU A 425 -3.14 21.40 13.51
N HIS A 426 -3.03 20.93 12.26
CA HIS A 426 -2.05 21.45 11.32
C HIS A 426 -2.66 22.27 10.17
N ASN A 427 -3.98 22.55 10.21
CA ASN A 427 -4.72 23.31 9.18
C ASN A 427 -4.44 22.78 7.76
N VAL A 428 -4.65 21.48 7.57
CA VAL A 428 -4.31 20.79 6.33
C VAL A 428 -5.38 21.00 5.28
N ASP A 429 -5.01 21.43 4.07
CA ASP A 429 -5.91 21.49 2.93
C ASP A 429 -6.17 20.09 2.37
N CYS A 430 -7.45 19.77 2.15
CA CYS A 430 -7.87 18.47 1.64
C CYS A 430 -8.45 18.59 0.23
N TRP A 431 -7.97 17.77 -0.69
CA TRP A 431 -8.35 17.79 -2.10
C TRP A 431 -8.78 16.40 -2.57
N LEU A 432 -9.86 16.33 -3.32
CA LEU A 432 -10.23 15.15 -4.11
C LEU A 432 -9.76 15.38 -5.55
N VAL A 433 -8.96 14.47 -6.08
CA VAL A 433 -8.43 14.52 -7.45
C VAL A 433 -8.90 13.31 -8.23
N ASN A 434 -9.63 13.54 -9.31
CA ASN A 434 -10.10 12.51 -10.22
C ASN A 434 -9.13 12.32 -11.39
N THR A 435 -8.59 11.12 -11.53
CA THR A 435 -7.71 10.70 -12.64
C THR A 435 -8.45 9.86 -13.68
N GLY A 436 -9.77 9.76 -13.57
CA GLY A 436 -10.65 8.94 -14.40
C GLY A 436 -11.16 9.65 -15.64
N TRP A 437 -12.44 9.51 -15.92
CA TRP A 437 -13.12 9.99 -17.14
C TRP A 437 -13.89 11.27 -16.92
N ILE A 438 -14.07 12.03 -18.02
CA ILE A 438 -14.92 13.21 -18.11
C ILE A 438 -15.63 13.22 -19.47
N GLY A 439 -16.75 13.96 -19.59
CA GLY A 439 -17.54 14.07 -20.82
C GLY A 439 -18.33 12.83 -21.19
N GLY A 440 -18.45 11.89 -20.27
CA GLY A 440 -19.15 10.62 -20.42
C GLY A 440 -18.45 9.50 -19.66
N PRO A 441 -19.11 8.33 -19.49
CA PRO A 441 -18.51 7.16 -18.84
C PRO A 441 -17.42 6.53 -19.70
N TYR A 442 -16.71 5.54 -19.12
CA TYR A 442 -15.77 4.68 -19.84
C TYR A 442 -16.38 4.17 -21.17
N GLY A 443 -15.64 4.30 -22.26
CA GLY A 443 -16.10 3.93 -23.61
C GLY A 443 -16.87 5.03 -24.36
N VAL A 444 -17.26 6.13 -23.69
CA VAL A 444 -17.91 7.30 -24.28
C VAL A 444 -17.11 8.57 -24.07
N GLY A 445 -16.78 8.87 -22.82
CA GLY A 445 -15.93 10.01 -22.45
C GLY A 445 -14.45 9.74 -22.65
N ASN A 446 -13.62 10.73 -22.31
CA ASN A 446 -12.18 10.64 -22.38
C ASN A 446 -11.57 10.62 -20.98
N ARG A 447 -10.47 9.89 -20.81
CA ARG A 447 -9.70 9.95 -19.58
C ARG A 447 -9.04 11.33 -19.45
N ILE A 448 -9.08 11.89 -18.24
CA ILE A 448 -8.43 13.17 -17.95
C ILE A 448 -6.94 13.07 -18.29
N SER A 449 -6.44 14.03 -19.08
CA SER A 449 -5.04 14.08 -19.44
C SER A 449 -4.15 14.18 -18.20
N ILE A 450 -3.12 13.37 -18.12
CA ILE A 450 -2.14 13.41 -17.03
C ILE A 450 -1.49 14.80 -16.90
N LYS A 451 -1.35 15.52 -18.01
CA LYS A 451 -0.88 16.91 -18.03
C LYS A 451 -1.79 17.82 -17.22
N TYR A 452 -3.11 17.74 -17.44
CA TYR A 452 -4.08 18.56 -16.69
C TYR A 452 -4.16 18.13 -15.23
N THR A 453 -4.12 16.82 -14.95
CA THR A 453 -4.08 16.32 -13.57
C THR A 453 -2.87 16.88 -12.81
N ARG A 454 -1.67 16.82 -13.41
CA ARG A 454 -0.45 17.40 -12.81
C ARG A 454 -0.54 18.91 -12.63
N THR A 455 -1.07 19.64 -13.61
CA THR A 455 -1.25 21.10 -13.51
C THR A 455 -2.18 21.47 -12.36
N LEU A 456 -3.33 20.80 -12.24
CA LEU A 456 -4.30 21.02 -11.15
C LEU A 456 -3.70 20.66 -9.79
N LEU A 457 -3.03 19.53 -9.71
CA LEU A 457 -2.36 19.07 -8.50
C LEU A 457 -1.28 20.06 -8.04
N ASN A 458 -0.40 20.50 -8.94
CA ASN A 458 0.64 21.45 -8.62
C ASN A 458 0.06 22.81 -8.20
N ALA A 459 -1.02 23.25 -8.85
CA ALA A 459 -1.72 24.48 -8.46
C ALA A 459 -2.33 24.39 -7.04
N ALA A 460 -2.82 23.20 -6.64
CA ALA A 460 -3.28 22.95 -5.28
C ALA A 460 -2.12 22.95 -4.28
N LEU A 461 -1.05 22.22 -4.57
CA LEU A 461 0.14 22.10 -3.70
C LEU A 461 0.86 23.43 -3.52
N ASP A 462 0.93 24.25 -4.56
CA ASP A 462 1.52 25.60 -4.53
C ASP A 462 0.62 26.66 -3.87
N GLY A 463 -0.60 26.31 -3.48
CA GLY A 463 -1.58 27.22 -2.90
C GLY A 463 -2.20 28.21 -3.92
N LYS A 464 -1.99 28.00 -5.22
CA LYS A 464 -2.55 28.85 -6.29
C LYS A 464 -4.08 28.75 -6.33
N LEU A 465 -4.63 27.54 -6.14
CA LEU A 465 -6.07 27.31 -6.10
C LEU A 465 -6.77 27.94 -4.88
N ALA A 466 -6.03 28.28 -3.81
CA ALA A 466 -6.61 29.00 -2.67
C ALA A 466 -7.09 30.43 -3.02
N LYS A 467 -6.67 30.97 -4.17
CA LYS A 467 -6.95 32.35 -4.61
C LYS A 467 -8.04 32.46 -5.67
N VAL A 468 -8.57 31.34 -6.15
CA VAL A 468 -9.62 31.32 -7.17
C VAL A 468 -11.01 31.21 -6.55
N HIS A 469 -12.04 31.54 -7.32
CA HIS A 469 -13.42 31.34 -6.90
C HIS A 469 -13.80 29.84 -6.98
N PHE A 470 -14.72 29.43 -6.11
CA PHE A 470 -15.25 28.09 -6.10
C PHE A 470 -16.76 28.10 -6.32
N THR A 471 -17.25 27.08 -7.00
CA THR A 471 -18.67 26.75 -7.06
C THR A 471 -18.95 25.51 -6.24
N THR A 472 -20.09 25.50 -5.54
CA THR A 472 -20.48 24.35 -4.74
C THR A 472 -21.24 23.34 -5.59
N ASP A 473 -20.76 22.11 -5.60
CA ASP A 473 -21.43 20.99 -6.25
C ASP A 473 -22.76 20.66 -5.55
N PRO A 474 -23.85 20.45 -6.30
CA PRO A 474 -25.18 20.28 -5.71
C PRO A 474 -25.42 18.92 -5.05
N VAL A 475 -24.64 17.88 -5.39
CA VAL A 475 -24.83 16.50 -4.93
C VAL A 475 -23.89 16.17 -3.79
N PHE A 476 -22.59 16.28 -4.00
CA PHE A 476 -21.56 15.98 -2.98
C PHE A 476 -21.16 17.19 -2.15
N GLY A 477 -21.57 18.40 -2.54
CA GLY A 477 -21.20 19.63 -1.84
C GLY A 477 -19.75 20.03 -2.00
N PHE A 478 -19.04 19.47 -2.98
CA PHE A 478 -17.64 19.77 -3.25
C PHE A 478 -17.45 21.24 -3.62
N GLN A 479 -16.30 21.80 -3.25
CA GLN A 479 -15.87 23.11 -3.72
C GLN A 479 -15.01 22.92 -4.98
N ILE A 480 -15.60 23.25 -6.15
CA ILE A 480 -14.98 23.10 -7.47
C ILE A 480 -14.38 24.44 -7.87
N PRO A 481 -13.05 24.54 -8.19
CA PRO A 481 -12.47 25.78 -8.67
C PRO A 481 -13.05 26.17 -10.03
N THR A 482 -13.29 27.45 -10.25
CA THR A 482 -13.87 27.95 -11.52
C THR A 482 -12.83 28.13 -12.61
N GLU A 483 -11.55 28.23 -12.22
CA GLU A 483 -10.41 28.41 -13.13
C GLU A 483 -9.12 27.80 -12.57
N CYS A 484 -8.23 27.41 -13.46
CA CYS A 484 -6.85 27.03 -13.17
C CYS A 484 -5.98 27.36 -14.38
N GLU A 485 -4.89 28.08 -14.18
CA GLU A 485 -3.96 28.44 -15.25
C GLU A 485 -3.43 27.17 -15.95
N GLY A 486 -3.51 27.15 -17.29
CA GLY A 486 -3.07 26.00 -18.11
C GLY A 486 -4.08 24.85 -18.21
N VAL A 487 -5.28 25.01 -17.66
CA VAL A 487 -6.37 24.03 -17.73
C VAL A 487 -7.62 24.68 -18.32
N PRO A 488 -8.28 24.08 -19.34
CA PRO A 488 -9.53 24.61 -19.88
C PRO A 488 -10.62 24.63 -18.79
N SER A 489 -11.29 25.77 -18.59
CA SER A 489 -12.27 25.94 -17.51
C SER A 489 -13.49 25.02 -17.66
N GLU A 490 -13.85 24.66 -18.89
CA GLU A 490 -14.98 23.76 -19.18
C GLU A 490 -14.81 22.35 -18.59
N ILE A 491 -13.56 21.88 -18.42
CA ILE A 491 -13.33 20.52 -17.86
C ILE A 491 -13.47 20.49 -16.34
N LEU A 492 -13.36 21.64 -15.66
CA LEU A 492 -13.41 21.70 -14.20
C LEU A 492 -14.76 21.27 -13.65
N ASN A 493 -15.84 21.53 -14.38
CA ASN A 493 -17.16 21.02 -14.07
C ASN A 493 -17.59 19.99 -15.14
N PRO A 494 -17.56 18.68 -14.84
CA PRO A 494 -17.86 17.63 -15.81
C PRO A 494 -19.23 17.76 -16.48
N MET A 495 -20.21 18.35 -15.80
CA MET A 495 -21.54 18.59 -16.39
C MET A 495 -21.43 19.40 -17.69
N ASN A 496 -20.48 20.30 -17.81
CA ASN A 496 -20.32 21.14 -19.01
C ASN A 496 -20.02 20.30 -20.25
N LEU A 497 -19.34 19.18 -20.09
CA LEU A 497 -18.88 18.32 -21.18
C LEU A 497 -19.91 17.25 -21.60
N TRP A 498 -20.96 17.04 -20.82
CA TRP A 498 -22.01 16.10 -21.18
C TRP A 498 -23.01 16.76 -22.13
N GLN A 499 -23.37 16.08 -23.23
CA GLN A 499 -24.43 16.55 -24.13
C GLN A 499 -25.81 16.53 -23.45
N ASP A 500 -26.11 15.42 -22.77
CA ASP A 500 -27.34 15.26 -21.99
C ASP A 500 -27.07 15.49 -20.49
N LYS A 501 -27.51 16.67 -20.01
CA LYS A 501 -27.37 17.08 -18.60
C LYS A 501 -28.25 16.24 -17.65
N ALA A 502 -29.37 15.71 -18.14
CA ALA A 502 -30.26 14.86 -17.35
C ALA A 502 -29.60 13.48 -17.14
N ALA A 503 -28.99 12.93 -18.18
CA ALA A 503 -28.21 11.69 -18.09
C ALA A 503 -26.99 11.84 -17.13
N TYR A 504 -26.31 13.00 -17.19
CA TYR A 504 -25.24 13.33 -16.22
C TYR A 504 -25.78 13.28 -14.78
N MET A 505 -26.85 14.04 -14.49
CA MET A 505 -27.41 14.10 -13.14
C MET A 505 -27.89 12.75 -12.64
N LYS A 506 -28.52 11.96 -13.49
CA LYS A 506 -28.94 10.59 -13.16
C LYS A 506 -27.74 9.73 -12.73
N LYS A 507 -26.67 9.74 -13.53
CA LYS A 507 -25.45 8.96 -13.24
C LYS A 507 -24.74 9.45 -11.98
N TYR A 508 -24.75 10.76 -11.74
CA TYR A 508 -24.15 11.36 -10.54
C TYR A 508 -24.93 10.99 -9.27
N GLU A 509 -26.26 11.00 -9.33
CA GLU A 509 -27.12 10.55 -8.23
C GLU A 509 -26.99 9.03 -7.97
N GLU A 510 -26.77 8.20 -9.01
CA GLU A 510 -26.47 6.77 -8.86
C GLU A 510 -25.16 6.57 -8.08
N LEU A 511 -24.12 7.33 -8.42
CA LEU A 511 -22.85 7.28 -7.68
C LEU A 511 -23.02 7.74 -6.22
N ALA A 512 -23.77 8.82 -5.99
CA ALA A 512 -24.08 9.31 -4.64
C ALA A 512 -24.79 8.24 -3.80
N LYS A 513 -25.77 7.54 -4.38
CA LYS A 513 -26.45 6.41 -3.72
C LYS A 513 -25.48 5.29 -3.35
N ALA A 514 -24.54 4.95 -4.23
CA ALA A 514 -23.52 3.94 -3.94
C ALA A 514 -22.63 4.33 -2.75
N PHE A 515 -22.25 5.62 -2.64
CA PHE A 515 -21.52 6.14 -1.48
C PHE A 515 -22.34 6.01 -0.18
N VAL A 516 -23.58 6.47 -0.17
CA VAL A 516 -24.45 6.40 1.00
C VAL A 516 -24.67 4.95 1.43
N GLU A 517 -24.95 4.04 0.49
CA GLU A 517 -25.14 2.64 0.77
C GLU A 517 -23.88 1.98 1.35
N ASN A 518 -22.71 2.25 0.75
CA ASN A 518 -21.45 1.76 1.27
C ASN A 518 -21.16 2.26 2.69
N PHE A 519 -21.55 3.50 3.01
CA PHE A 519 -21.25 4.13 4.29
C PHE A 519 -22.08 3.59 5.47
N LYS A 520 -23.25 3.00 5.22
CA LYS A 520 -24.15 2.46 6.26
C LYS A 520 -23.46 1.52 7.24
N LYS A 521 -22.51 0.72 6.77
CA LYS A 521 -21.75 -0.24 7.60
C LYS A 521 -20.82 0.39 8.63
N TYR A 522 -20.61 1.72 8.55
CA TYR A 522 -19.74 2.47 9.46
C TYR A 522 -20.51 3.47 10.33
N ALA A 523 -21.82 3.65 10.07
CA ALA A 523 -22.61 4.72 10.66
C ALA A 523 -22.63 4.72 12.19
N ASP A 524 -22.62 3.54 12.81
CA ASP A 524 -22.72 3.38 14.27
C ASP A 524 -21.46 3.85 15.02
N GLY A 525 -20.34 4.04 14.34
CA GLY A 525 -19.07 4.43 14.97
C GLY A 525 -18.55 5.81 14.57
N VAL A 526 -19.31 6.58 13.75
CA VAL A 526 -18.83 7.82 13.13
C VAL A 526 -19.60 9.02 13.66
N SER A 527 -18.92 10.17 13.81
CA SER A 527 -19.55 11.40 14.30
C SER A 527 -20.65 11.94 13.38
N GLN A 528 -21.61 12.68 13.95
CA GLN A 528 -22.75 13.25 13.20
C GLN A 528 -22.30 14.24 12.10
N GLU A 529 -21.20 14.97 12.33
CA GLU A 529 -20.65 15.90 11.34
C GLU A 529 -20.16 15.16 10.11
N VAL A 530 -19.50 14.01 10.26
CA VAL A 530 -19.06 13.18 9.15
C VAL A 530 -20.24 12.55 8.43
N LEU A 531 -21.27 12.10 9.14
CA LEU A 531 -22.52 11.60 8.54
C LEU A 531 -23.24 12.70 7.75
N ALA A 532 -23.26 13.94 8.25
CA ALA A 532 -23.85 15.08 7.56
C ALA A 532 -23.08 15.50 6.29
N ALA A 533 -21.82 15.09 6.15
CA ALA A 533 -21.02 15.30 4.95
C ALA A 533 -21.31 14.30 3.82
N ALA A 534 -22.25 13.38 4.02
CA ALA A 534 -22.71 12.44 2.99
C ALA A 534 -23.28 13.17 1.76
N PRO A 535 -23.16 12.59 0.55
CA PRO A 535 -23.82 13.13 -0.64
C PRO A 535 -25.33 13.23 -0.45
N LYS A 536 -25.93 14.28 -1.02
CA LYS A 536 -27.38 14.50 -1.00
C LYS A 536 -28.04 13.58 -2.02
N VAL A 537 -28.80 12.62 -1.55
CA VAL A 537 -29.60 11.72 -2.40
C VAL A 537 -31.06 12.15 -2.31
N LYS A 538 -31.69 12.42 -3.44
CA LYS A 538 -33.15 12.62 -3.46
C LYS A 538 -33.83 11.32 -3.06
N GLU A 539 -34.59 11.34 -1.97
CA GLU A 539 -35.48 10.23 -1.65
C GLU A 539 -36.46 10.06 -2.80
N THR A 540 -36.44 8.94 -3.48
CA THR A 540 -37.54 8.56 -4.35
C THR A 540 -38.74 8.32 -3.46
N CYS A 541 -39.64 9.30 -3.42
CA CYS A 541 -40.93 9.18 -2.73
C CYS A 541 -41.64 7.94 -3.27
N GLY A 542 -41.60 6.85 -2.50
CA GLY A 542 -42.28 5.60 -2.81
C GLY A 542 -43.81 5.69 -2.61
N CYS A 543 -44.43 6.78 -3.07
CA CYS A 543 -45.88 6.99 -3.04
C CYS A 543 -46.35 7.50 -4.38
N CYS A 544 -46.52 6.62 -5.34
CA CYS A 544 -47.46 6.77 -6.46
C CYS A 544 -47.54 5.45 -7.25
N CYS A 545 -48.03 4.38 -6.62
CA CYS A 545 -48.72 3.30 -7.32
C CYS A 545 -49.90 2.86 -6.46
N GLY A 546 -50.92 3.68 -6.52
CA GLY A 546 -52.21 3.39 -5.94
C GLY A 546 -53.27 4.21 -6.69
N LYS A 547 -53.62 3.78 -7.91
CA LYS A 547 -54.98 3.78 -8.44
C LYS A 547 -55.00 3.06 -9.78
#